data_e4a3d107eb09d787eacb3d52dc53b115
#
_entry.id   e4a3d107eb09d787eacb3d52dc53b115
#
_cell.length_a   1.000
_cell.length_b   1.000
_cell.length_c   1.000
_cell.angle_alpha   90.00
_cell.angle_beta   90.00
_cell.angle_gamma   90.00
#
_symmetry.space_group_name_H-M   'P 1'
#
loop_
_entity.id
_entity.type
_entity.pdbx_description
1 polymer ?
#
loop_
_entity_poly.entity_id
_entity_poly.type
_entity_poly.pdbx_seq_one_letter_code
_entity_poly.pdbx_strand_id
1 'polypeptide(L)'
;MKKFVAVLSAAAMLATLAACGSTAATTSTAASSADTAAASSSEAAAADDTAKSYKIAVVQQLDHASLDEIRTAVEAELDAKAAEKGITIEYKDFNGQNDATTLNQIGTQVVSDGYDAVVPIATLAAQCMANACAEDQIPVVYAAISDPAAADLTGLDYVTGTSDALNTQFILDMMLAINPDVKTVGLLYSNSEANSTTPIAEAKAYLDEKGIAYVEGTGNTNGEIMSAAANMVGKADAVFTPTDNVVMAAAAAVS
;
A
#
# COMPACT_ATOMS: atom_id res chain seq x y z
N MET A 1 44.46 -7.76 -25.89
CA MET A 1 45.73 -8.18 -25.27
C MET A 1 45.71 -7.77 -23.81
N LYS A 2 46.12 -8.71 -22.93
CA LYS A 2 46.39 -8.64 -21.49
C LYS A 2 45.13 -8.63 -20.62
N LYS A 3 44.62 -9.69 -19.99
CA LYS A 3 45.10 -10.81 -19.13
C LYS A 3 45.39 -10.38 -17.69
N PHE A 4 44.70 -11.09 -16.79
CA PHE A 4 45.02 -11.57 -15.42
C PHE A 4 44.90 -10.52 -14.29
N VAL A 5 44.45 -10.85 -13.05
CA VAL A 5 44.70 -12.00 -12.18
C VAL A 5 43.59 -12.12 -11.11
N ALA A 6 43.20 -13.34 -10.83
CA ALA A 6 42.45 -13.75 -9.64
C ALA A 6 43.37 -13.83 -8.43
N VAL A 7 42.88 -13.49 -7.22
CA VAL A 7 43.46 -13.95 -5.96
C VAL A 7 42.39 -14.47 -5.03
N LEU A 8 42.46 -15.77 -4.82
CA LEU A 8 41.79 -16.55 -3.79
C LEU A 8 42.58 -16.38 -2.49
N SER A 9 41.92 -16.18 -1.36
CA SER A 9 42.52 -16.47 -0.04
C SER A 9 41.41 -16.99 0.90
N ALA A 10 41.45 -18.31 1.07
CA ALA A 10 40.80 -19.01 2.16
C ALA A 10 41.71 -18.98 3.40
N ALA A 11 41.18 -18.75 4.56
CA ALA A 11 41.79 -19.09 5.84
C ALA A 11 40.74 -19.54 6.83
N ALA A 12 40.73 -20.86 7.03
CA ALA A 12 40.07 -21.52 8.14
C ALA A 12 40.96 -21.42 9.40
N MET A 13 40.35 -21.25 10.57
CA MET A 13 40.96 -21.69 11.82
C MET A 13 39.91 -22.27 12.78
N LEU A 14 40.28 -23.46 13.19
CA LEU A 14 39.59 -24.39 14.09
C LEU A 14 39.69 -24.01 15.58
N ALA A 15 38.64 -24.33 16.29
CA ALA A 15 38.53 -25.04 17.58
C ALA A 15 39.46 -24.76 18.75
N THR A 16 38.88 -24.58 19.93
CA THR A 16 39.32 -25.34 21.13
C THR A 16 38.16 -25.55 22.10
N LEU A 17 37.96 -26.84 22.44
CA LEU A 17 37.20 -27.36 23.58
C LEU A 17 38.05 -27.26 24.85
N ALA A 18 37.40 -27.06 26.02
CA ALA A 18 37.75 -27.63 27.33
C ALA A 18 36.53 -27.42 28.25
N ALA A 19 35.79 -28.31 28.74
CA ALA A 19 35.88 -29.59 29.42
C ALA A 19 36.30 -29.48 30.90
N CYS A 20 35.50 -30.17 31.75
CA CYS A 20 35.71 -30.65 33.11
C CYS A 20 35.34 -29.68 34.25
N GLY A 21 34.68 -30.10 35.31
CA GLY A 21 34.29 -31.44 35.83
C GLY A 21 33.58 -31.27 37.17
N SER A 22 32.68 -32.10 37.42
CA SER A 22 32.51 -33.18 38.38
C SER A 22 32.83 -32.88 39.85
N THR A 23 31.89 -33.13 40.72
CA THR A 23 31.82 -34.13 41.82
C THR A 23 30.68 -33.74 42.76
N ALA A 24 29.66 -34.46 42.96
CA ALA A 24 29.40 -35.73 43.62
C ALA A 24 29.24 -35.68 45.13
N ALA A 25 28.08 -36.12 45.56
CA ALA A 25 27.75 -36.95 46.74
C ALA A 25 27.68 -36.23 48.12
N THR A 26 26.80 -36.50 49.02
CA THR A 26 26.11 -37.71 49.42
C THR A 26 25.05 -37.41 50.50
N THR A 27 23.94 -38.15 50.42
CA THR A 27 23.19 -38.82 51.54
C THR A 27 22.92 -38.08 52.85
N SER A 28 21.69 -38.08 53.39
CA SER A 28 21.03 -39.17 54.06
C SER A 28 19.69 -38.77 54.72
N THR A 29 18.69 -39.56 54.46
CA THR A 29 17.61 -40.05 55.33
C THR A 29 17.15 -39.28 56.57
N ALA A 30 15.85 -39.02 56.69
CA ALA A 30 14.98 -39.80 57.56
C ALA A 30 13.54 -39.24 57.59
N ALA A 31 12.63 -40.14 57.58
CA ALA A 31 11.19 -40.02 57.61
C ALA A 31 10.61 -39.36 58.87
N SER A 32 9.43 -38.75 58.78
CA SER A 32 8.24 -39.13 59.59
C SER A 32 7.02 -38.26 59.26
N SER A 33 5.98 -38.94 58.80
CA SER A 33 4.58 -38.91 59.24
C SER A 33 3.81 -37.57 59.29
N ALA A 34 2.79 -37.55 58.41
CA ALA A 34 1.39 -37.22 58.63
C ALA A 34 1.02 -35.83 59.24
N ASP A 35 0.31 -35.02 58.48
CA ASP A 35 -1.10 -34.84 58.79
C ASP A 35 -1.81 -34.12 57.63
N THR A 36 -3.08 -34.42 57.50
CA THR A 36 -4.03 -34.10 56.45
C THR A 36 -4.55 -32.66 56.64
N ALA A 37 -4.36 -31.82 55.62
CA ALA A 37 -5.23 -30.66 55.46
C ALA A 37 -5.44 -30.42 53.97
N ALA A 38 -6.65 -30.72 53.50
CA ALA A 38 -7.11 -30.40 52.17
C ALA A 38 -7.20 -28.84 52.03
N ALA A 39 -6.22 -28.30 51.38
CA ALA A 39 -6.32 -26.95 50.84
C ALA A 39 -6.68 -27.10 49.33
N SER A 40 -7.91 -26.77 49.03
CA SER A 40 -8.38 -26.55 47.66
C SER A 40 -7.56 -25.42 47.07
N SER A 41 -6.50 -25.75 46.36
CA SER A 41 -5.84 -24.79 45.49
C SER A 41 -6.74 -24.64 44.26
N SER A 42 -7.56 -23.60 44.26
CA SER A 42 -8.07 -23.00 43.05
C SER A 42 -6.85 -22.68 42.18
N GLU A 43 -6.61 -23.55 41.20
CA GLU A 43 -5.71 -23.28 40.11
C GLU A 43 -6.39 -22.16 39.30
N ALA A 44 -6.06 -20.93 39.63
CA ALA A 44 -6.31 -19.80 38.76
C ALA A 44 -5.54 -20.11 37.48
N ALA A 45 -6.26 -20.53 36.45
CA ALA A 45 -5.73 -20.52 35.10
C ALA A 45 -5.17 -19.11 34.88
N ALA A 46 -3.86 -19.01 34.83
CA ALA A 46 -3.21 -17.84 34.31
C ALA A 46 -3.75 -17.69 32.87
N ALA A 47 -4.63 -16.72 32.67
CA ALA A 47 -4.95 -16.28 31.35
C ALA A 47 -3.61 -15.90 30.70
N ASP A 48 -3.28 -16.59 29.65
CA ASP A 48 -2.16 -16.26 28.77
C ASP A 48 -2.53 -14.89 28.12
N ASP A 49 -2.24 -13.81 28.84
CA ASP A 49 -2.50 -12.43 28.43
C ASP A 49 -1.30 -11.94 27.57
N THR A 50 -0.91 -12.75 26.59
CA THR A 50 -0.10 -12.27 25.48
C THR A 50 -1.05 -11.46 24.60
N ALA A 51 -1.07 -10.14 24.77
CA ALA A 51 -1.76 -9.23 23.91
C ALA A 51 -1.42 -9.60 22.45
N LYS A 52 -2.43 -9.89 21.62
CA LYS A 52 -2.22 -10.24 20.23
C LYS A 52 -1.46 -9.10 19.54
N SER A 53 -0.38 -9.44 18.86
CA SER A 53 0.40 -8.51 18.06
C SER A 53 0.17 -8.75 16.59
N TYR A 54 0.02 -7.66 15.83
CA TYR A 54 -0.15 -7.69 14.38
C TYR A 54 0.86 -6.77 13.72
N LYS A 55 1.34 -7.17 12.54
CA LYS A 55 2.29 -6.42 11.73
C LYS A 55 1.63 -6.01 10.42
N ILE A 56 1.49 -4.70 10.19
CA ILE A 56 0.75 -4.14 9.04
C ILE A 56 1.71 -3.33 8.16
N ALA A 57 1.68 -3.58 6.84
CA ALA A 57 2.37 -2.75 5.87
C ALA A 57 1.42 -1.67 5.34
N VAL A 58 1.80 -0.40 5.42
CA VAL A 58 1.10 0.70 4.75
C VAL A 58 1.91 1.07 3.52
N VAL A 59 1.34 0.89 2.31
CA VAL A 59 2.07 1.01 1.04
C VAL A 59 1.47 2.12 0.21
N GLN A 60 2.07 3.29 0.24
CA GLN A 60 1.65 4.45 -0.54
C GLN A 60 2.25 4.39 -1.96
N GLN A 61 1.45 4.70 -2.99
CA GLN A 61 1.93 4.65 -4.38
C GLN A 61 3.05 5.66 -4.65
N LEU A 62 2.90 6.90 -4.17
CA LEU A 62 3.89 7.98 -4.30
C LEU A 62 3.64 9.06 -3.22
N ASP A 63 4.60 9.96 -3.05
CA ASP A 63 4.44 11.15 -2.19
C ASP A 63 3.52 12.18 -2.87
N HIS A 64 2.37 12.39 -2.29
CA HIS A 64 1.41 13.41 -2.69
C HIS A 64 0.53 13.81 -1.51
N ALA A 65 0.27 15.10 -1.33
CA ALA A 65 -0.42 15.63 -0.15
C ALA A 65 -1.72 14.88 0.20
N SER A 66 -2.56 14.57 -0.81
CA SER A 66 -3.81 13.83 -0.56
C SER A 66 -3.58 12.38 -0.11
N LEU A 67 -2.56 11.70 -0.65
CA LEU A 67 -2.22 10.34 -0.23
C LEU A 67 -1.54 10.34 1.14
N ASP A 68 -0.77 11.37 1.47
CA ASP A 68 -0.17 11.56 2.81
C ASP A 68 -1.25 11.76 3.88
N GLU A 69 -2.34 12.49 3.56
CA GLU A 69 -3.49 12.62 4.46
C GLU A 69 -4.18 11.28 4.69
N ILE A 70 -4.38 10.48 3.64
CA ILE A 70 -4.97 9.14 3.74
C ILE A 70 -4.09 8.23 4.59
N ARG A 71 -2.78 8.20 4.34
CA ARG A 71 -1.81 7.42 5.12
C ARG A 71 -1.88 7.80 6.60
N THR A 72 -1.80 9.10 6.89
CA THR A 72 -1.88 9.60 8.28
C THR A 72 -3.19 9.22 8.96
N ALA A 73 -4.31 9.24 8.25
CA ALA A 73 -5.60 8.82 8.78
C ALA A 73 -5.64 7.30 9.05
N VAL A 74 -5.05 6.49 8.17
CA VAL A 74 -4.92 5.04 8.36
C VAL A 74 -4.09 4.74 9.62
N GLU A 75 -2.92 5.37 9.77
CA GLU A 75 -2.05 5.20 10.92
C GLU A 75 -2.77 5.58 12.24
N ALA A 76 -3.44 6.72 12.25
CA ALA A 76 -4.19 7.18 13.42
C ALA A 76 -5.33 6.22 13.81
N GLU A 77 -6.01 5.63 12.83
CA GLU A 77 -7.08 4.65 13.09
C GLU A 77 -6.50 3.30 13.55
N LEU A 78 -5.34 2.87 13.05
CA LEU A 78 -4.64 1.68 13.54
C LEU A 78 -4.26 1.84 15.00
N ASP A 79 -3.72 3.01 15.40
CA ASP A 79 -3.39 3.32 16.79
C ASP A 79 -4.64 3.34 17.69
N ALA A 80 -5.72 3.96 17.23
CA ALA A 80 -6.98 4.02 17.95
C ALA A 80 -7.58 2.62 18.17
N LYS A 81 -7.55 1.76 17.11
CA LYS A 81 -8.03 0.39 17.19
C LYS A 81 -7.15 -0.50 18.06
N ALA A 82 -5.84 -0.32 18.04
CA ALA A 82 -4.93 -1.01 18.94
C ALA A 82 -5.30 -0.73 20.40
N ALA A 83 -5.48 0.56 20.74
CA ALA A 83 -5.86 0.99 22.09
C ALA A 83 -7.28 0.47 22.47
N GLU A 84 -8.28 0.60 21.58
CA GLU A 84 -9.65 0.14 21.81
C GLU A 84 -9.72 -1.37 22.11
N LYS A 85 -8.94 -2.15 21.37
CA LYS A 85 -9.00 -3.62 21.43
C LYS A 85 -7.99 -4.23 22.42
N GLY A 86 -7.08 -3.44 23.01
CA GLY A 86 -6.01 -3.92 23.89
C GLY A 86 -5.03 -4.86 23.15
N ILE A 87 -4.76 -4.58 21.89
CA ILE A 87 -3.82 -5.35 21.05
C ILE A 87 -2.62 -4.47 20.68
N THR A 88 -1.55 -5.09 20.20
CA THR A 88 -0.41 -4.38 19.62
C THR A 88 -0.54 -4.39 18.09
N ILE A 89 -0.44 -3.22 17.45
CA ILE A 89 -0.31 -3.11 16.00
C ILE A 89 1.02 -2.43 15.71
N GLU A 90 1.92 -3.14 15.05
CA GLU A 90 3.15 -2.58 14.49
C GLU A 90 2.92 -2.32 13.02
N TYR A 91 3.07 -1.08 12.58
CA TYR A 91 2.97 -0.78 11.16
C TYR A 91 4.23 -0.13 10.62
N LYS A 92 4.46 -0.31 9.33
CA LYS A 92 5.58 0.27 8.60
C LYS A 92 5.12 0.83 7.27
N ASP A 93 5.59 2.05 6.99
CA ASP A 93 5.31 2.74 5.75
C ASP A 93 6.31 2.36 4.66
N PHE A 94 5.76 2.24 3.47
CA PHE A 94 6.50 2.03 2.24
C PHE A 94 6.03 3.02 1.19
N ASN A 95 6.96 3.49 0.34
CA ASN A 95 6.66 4.38 -0.77
C ASN A 95 7.07 3.73 -2.09
N GLY A 96 6.12 3.61 -2.99
CA GLY A 96 6.30 2.99 -4.31
C GLY A 96 6.96 3.89 -5.33
N GLN A 97 7.11 5.18 -5.05
CA GLN A 97 7.71 6.18 -5.93
C GLN A 97 7.08 6.22 -7.34
N ASN A 98 5.80 5.86 -7.42
CA ASN A 98 5.05 5.69 -8.66
C ASN A 98 5.70 4.72 -9.67
N ASP A 99 6.43 3.73 -9.18
CA ASP A 99 7.16 2.76 -9.99
C ASP A 99 6.72 1.33 -9.66
N ALA A 100 6.22 0.62 -10.67
CA ALA A 100 5.71 -0.74 -10.50
C ALA A 100 6.80 -1.72 -10.06
N THR A 101 8.06 -1.50 -10.45
CA THR A 101 9.17 -2.36 -10.05
C THR A 101 9.44 -2.22 -8.56
N THR A 102 9.47 -0.99 -8.06
CA THR A 102 9.61 -0.66 -6.63
C THR A 102 8.45 -1.25 -5.84
N LEU A 103 7.21 -1.09 -6.29
CA LEU A 103 6.02 -1.67 -5.65
C LEU A 103 6.06 -3.20 -5.59
N ASN A 104 6.49 -3.87 -6.66
CA ASN A 104 6.65 -5.33 -6.65
C ASN A 104 7.75 -5.80 -5.69
N GLN A 105 8.85 -5.04 -5.54
CA GLN A 105 9.89 -5.32 -4.54
C GLN A 105 9.33 -5.16 -3.13
N ILE A 106 8.55 -4.11 -2.87
CA ILE A 106 7.84 -3.91 -1.60
C ILE A 106 6.90 -5.08 -1.33
N GLY A 107 6.12 -5.52 -2.32
CA GLY A 107 5.23 -6.68 -2.20
C GLY A 107 5.99 -7.96 -1.80
N THR A 108 7.12 -8.23 -2.46
CA THR A 108 8.00 -9.35 -2.09
C THR A 108 8.51 -9.22 -0.66
N GLN A 109 8.88 -8.02 -0.23
CA GLN A 109 9.32 -7.76 1.14
C GLN A 109 8.17 -7.97 2.14
N VAL A 110 6.97 -7.48 1.86
CA VAL A 110 5.77 -7.65 2.71
C VAL A 110 5.51 -9.12 2.99
N VAL A 111 5.55 -9.95 1.96
CA VAL A 111 5.36 -11.40 2.09
C VAL A 111 6.50 -12.03 2.90
N SER A 112 7.75 -11.78 2.52
CA SER A 112 8.93 -12.40 3.14
C SER A 112 9.13 -11.99 4.60
N ASP A 113 8.76 -10.77 4.97
CA ASP A 113 8.87 -10.23 6.33
C ASP A 113 7.69 -10.65 7.23
N GLY A 114 6.72 -11.40 6.70
CA GLY A 114 5.59 -11.97 7.43
C GLY A 114 4.64 -10.91 7.97
N TYR A 115 4.18 -9.98 7.15
CA TYR A 115 3.12 -9.05 7.52
C TYR A 115 1.76 -9.76 7.58
N ASP A 116 0.95 -9.42 8.58
CA ASP A 116 -0.39 -10.00 8.79
C ASP A 116 -1.45 -9.39 7.86
N ALA A 117 -1.23 -8.16 7.41
CA ALA A 117 -2.06 -7.49 6.43
C ALA A 117 -1.30 -6.35 5.74
N VAL A 118 -1.81 -5.90 4.60
CA VAL A 118 -1.29 -4.75 3.87
C VAL A 118 -2.38 -3.75 3.54
N VAL A 119 -2.07 -2.47 3.72
CA VAL A 119 -2.95 -1.34 3.36
C VAL A 119 -2.30 -0.56 2.23
N PRO A 120 -2.58 -0.92 0.96
CA PRO A 120 -2.13 -0.13 -0.17
C PRO A 120 -3.01 1.10 -0.37
N ILE A 121 -2.38 2.22 -0.71
CA ILE A 121 -3.02 3.50 -0.99
C ILE A 121 -2.78 3.85 -2.46
N ALA A 122 -3.83 4.06 -3.21
CA ALA A 122 -3.93 4.27 -4.65
C ALA A 122 -3.77 2.98 -5.49
N THR A 123 -4.21 3.07 -6.76
CA THR A 123 -4.56 1.92 -7.61
C THR A 123 -3.36 1.03 -7.95
N LEU A 124 -2.25 1.58 -8.41
CA LEU A 124 -1.08 0.78 -8.78
C LEU A 124 -0.48 0.05 -7.57
N ALA A 125 -0.46 0.70 -6.39
CA ALA A 125 -0.03 0.06 -5.16
C ALA A 125 -0.95 -1.11 -4.79
N ALA A 126 -2.27 -0.94 -4.90
CA ALA A 126 -3.24 -1.99 -4.60
C ALA A 126 -3.11 -3.18 -5.54
N GLN A 127 -2.93 -2.95 -6.84
CA GLN A 127 -2.71 -4.01 -7.83
C GLN A 127 -1.44 -4.80 -7.54
N CYS A 128 -0.32 -4.12 -7.27
CA CYS A 128 0.94 -4.79 -6.95
C CYS A 128 0.86 -5.60 -5.65
N MET A 129 0.22 -5.05 -4.60
CA MET A 129 0.06 -5.75 -3.32
C MET A 129 -0.91 -6.93 -3.43
N ALA A 130 -2.03 -6.78 -4.14
CA ALA A 130 -2.95 -7.89 -4.40
C ALA A 130 -2.23 -9.04 -5.11
N ASN A 131 -1.46 -8.75 -6.15
CA ASN A 131 -0.68 -9.77 -6.85
C ASN A 131 0.36 -10.45 -5.94
N ALA A 132 1.10 -9.68 -5.15
CA ALA A 132 2.14 -10.22 -4.28
C ALA A 132 1.56 -11.10 -3.17
N CYS A 133 0.41 -10.74 -2.61
CA CYS A 133 -0.24 -11.42 -1.49
C CYS A 133 -1.11 -12.63 -1.93
N ALA A 134 -1.24 -12.90 -3.22
CA ALA A 134 -2.18 -13.89 -3.76
C ALA A 134 -1.90 -15.33 -3.28
N GLU A 135 -0.63 -15.73 -3.21
CA GLU A 135 -0.26 -17.10 -2.84
C GLU A 135 -0.55 -17.39 -1.36
N ASP A 136 -0.17 -16.45 -0.48
CA ASP A 136 -0.30 -16.59 0.97
C ASP A 136 -1.65 -16.08 1.51
N GLN A 137 -2.49 -15.50 0.63
CA GLN A 137 -3.80 -14.93 0.97
C GLN A 137 -3.71 -13.88 2.09
N ILE A 138 -2.60 -13.11 2.12
CA ILE A 138 -2.43 -12.02 3.08
C ILE A 138 -3.52 -10.98 2.83
N PRO A 139 -4.31 -10.56 3.83
CA PRO A 139 -5.35 -9.57 3.67
C PRO A 139 -4.84 -8.26 3.09
N VAL A 140 -5.47 -7.81 2.00
CA VAL A 140 -5.21 -6.53 1.34
C VAL A 140 -6.42 -5.63 1.55
N VAL A 141 -6.24 -4.51 2.24
CA VAL A 141 -7.30 -3.53 2.52
C VAL A 141 -6.94 -2.21 1.84
N TYR A 142 -7.38 -2.04 0.61
CA TYR A 142 -7.02 -0.87 -0.19
C TYR A 142 -7.77 0.40 0.22
N ALA A 143 -7.13 1.55 0.00
CA ALA A 143 -7.72 2.88 0.14
C ALA A 143 -7.51 3.71 -1.13
N ALA A 144 -8.48 4.58 -1.44
CA ALA A 144 -8.45 5.49 -2.59
C ALA A 144 -8.34 4.77 -3.95
N ILE A 145 -9.26 3.86 -4.23
CA ILE A 145 -9.35 3.17 -5.51
C ILE A 145 -10.60 3.63 -6.25
N SER A 146 -10.43 4.32 -7.36
CA SER A 146 -11.56 4.92 -8.08
C SER A 146 -12.47 3.87 -8.73
N ASP A 147 -11.89 2.80 -9.29
CA ASP A 147 -12.61 1.70 -9.91
C ASP A 147 -11.96 0.35 -9.59
N PRO A 148 -12.36 -0.30 -8.49
CA PRO A 148 -11.80 -1.60 -8.11
C PRO A 148 -12.02 -2.70 -9.16
N ALA A 149 -13.09 -2.63 -9.95
CA ALA A 149 -13.36 -3.61 -10.98
C ALA A 149 -12.41 -3.44 -12.18
N ALA A 150 -12.21 -2.20 -12.64
CA ALA A 150 -11.25 -1.90 -13.71
C ALA A 150 -9.79 -2.15 -13.26
N ALA A 151 -9.53 -2.16 -11.96
CA ALA A 151 -8.23 -2.45 -11.36
C ALA A 151 -7.99 -3.94 -11.07
N ASP A 152 -8.92 -4.85 -11.44
CA ASP A 152 -8.86 -6.29 -11.15
C ASP A 152 -8.77 -6.63 -9.64
N LEU A 153 -9.38 -5.77 -8.79
CA LEU A 153 -9.36 -5.92 -7.32
C LEU A 153 -10.65 -6.52 -6.75
N THR A 154 -11.56 -6.97 -7.61
CA THR A 154 -12.84 -7.57 -7.21
C THR A 154 -12.86 -9.09 -7.35
N GLY A 155 -13.67 -9.77 -6.51
CA GLY A 155 -13.79 -11.22 -6.56
C GLY A 155 -12.60 -11.98 -5.97
N LEU A 156 -11.74 -11.31 -5.21
CA LEU A 156 -10.61 -11.87 -4.49
C LEU A 156 -10.94 -11.90 -3.00
N ASP A 157 -11.01 -13.09 -2.40
CA ASP A 157 -11.49 -13.27 -1.01
C ASP A 157 -10.60 -12.58 0.04
N TYR A 158 -9.31 -12.36 -0.28
CA TYR A 158 -8.34 -11.67 0.57
C TYR A 158 -8.23 -10.17 0.31
N VAL A 159 -9.01 -9.62 -0.64
CA VAL A 159 -8.94 -8.21 -1.04
C VAL A 159 -10.24 -7.49 -0.72
N THR A 160 -10.17 -6.37 -0.04
CA THR A 160 -11.28 -5.46 0.23
C THR A 160 -10.76 -4.03 0.37
N GLY A 161 -11.65 -3.05 0.55
CA GLY A 161 -11.22 -1.68 0.80
C GLY A 161 -12.30 -0.63 0.52
N THR A 162 -11.85 0.61 0.35
CA THR A 162 -12.70 1.77 0.11
C THR A 162 -12.48 2.36 -1.29
N SER A 163 -13.57 2.58 -2.01
CA SER A 163 -13.57 3.24 -3.32
C SER A 163 -13.81 4.74 -3.17
N ASP A 164 -13.13 5.52 -4.02
CA ASP A 164 -13.30 6.97 -4.19
C ASP A 164 -13.79 7.33 -5.60
N ALA A 165 -14.72 6.55 -6.14
CA ALA A 165 -15.25 6.70 -7.49
C ALA A 165 -15.58 8.16 -7.83
N LEU A 166 -15.07 8.63 -8.98
CA LEU A 166 -15.28 9.98 -9.44
C LEU A 166 -16.69 10.13 -10.06
N ASN A 167 -17.41 11.19 -9.70
CA ASN A 167 -18.62 11.55 -10.42
C ASN A 167 -18.26 12.46 -11.61
N THR A 168 -17.79 11.86 -12.68
CA THR A 168 -17.30 12.53 -13.88
C THR A 168 -18.31 13.51 -14.46
N GLN A 169 -19.58 13.09 -14.59
CA GLN A 169 -20.64 13.93 -15.13
C GLN A 169 -20.85 15.19 -14.27
N PHE A 170 -20.92 15.04 -12.94
CA PHE A 170 -21.10 16.18 -12.03
C PHE A 170 -19.96 17.19 -12.13
N ILE A 171 -18.73 16.70 -12.29
CA ILE A 171 -17.54 17.59 -12.43
C ILE A 171 -17.61 18.36 -13.76
N LEU A 172 -17.99 17.69 -14.83
CA LEU A 172 -18.17 18.34 -16.13
C LEU A 172 -19.33 19.34 -16.11
N ASP A 173 -20.45 19.00 -15.46
CA ASP A 173 -21.58 19.91 -15.25
C ASP A 173 -21.13 21.15 -14.46
N MET A 174 -20.34 21.01 -13.40
CA MET A 174 -19.77 22.15 -12.67
C MET A 174 -18.86 23.01 -13.54
N MET A 175 -17.99 22.39 -14.32
CA MET A 175 -17.09 23.09 -15.23
C MET A 175 -17.86 23.94 -16.24
N LEU A 176 -18.91 23.37 -16.84
CA LEU A 176 -19.79 24.08 -17.80
C LEU A 176 -20.66 25.16 -17.13
N ALA A 177 -21.04 24.95 -15.87
CA ALA A 177 -21.77 25.98 -15.10
C ALA A 177 -20.90 27.20 -14.77
N ILE A 178 -19.60 26.98 -14.47
CA ILE A 178 -18.64 28.06 -14.20
C ILE A 178 -18.25 28.78 -15.51
N ASN A 179 -18.07 28.04 -16.60
CA ASN A 179 -17.72 28.61 -17.90
C ASN A 179 -18.65 28.04 -18.99
N PRO A 180 -19.81 28.66 -19.23
CA PRO A 180 -20.79 28.17 -20.22
C PRO A 180 -20.35 28.32 -21.68
N ASP A 181 -19.27 29.06 -21.95
CA ASP A 181 -18.73 29.29 -23.29
C ASP A 181 -17.72 28.23 -23.73
N VAL A 182 -17.47 27.19 -22.91
CA VAL A 182 -16.58 26.08 -23.24
C VAL A 182 -17.07 25.35 -24.49
N LYS A 183 -16.23 25.27 -25.50
CA LYS A 183 -16.48 24.57 -26.78
C LYS A 183 -15.58 23.37 -26.96
N THR A 184 -14.41 23.40 -26.32
CA THR A 184 -13.42 22.32 -26.41
C THR A 184 -12.85 22.03 -25.01
N VAL A 185 -12.93 20.79 -24.58
CA VAL A 185 -12.35 20.30 -23.31
C VAL A 185 -11.05 19.56 -23.58
N GLY A 186 -9.98 19.89 -22.86
CA GLY A 186 -8.77 19.08 -22.80
C GLY A 186 -8.98 17.92 -21.85
N LEU A 187 -8.70 16.69 -22.29
CA LEU A 187 -8.67 15.51 -21.44
C LEU A 187 -7.21 15.15 -21.17
N LEU A 188 -6.73 15.45 -19.95
CA LEU A 188 -5.34 15.25 -19.57
C LEU A 188 -5.24 14.07 -18.59
N TYR A 189 -4.49 13.03 -18.95
CA TYR A 189 -4.39 11.83 -18.15
C TYR A 189 -3.16 10.99 -18.49
N SER A 190 -2.87 9.97 -17.65
CA SER A 190 -1.82 8.99 -17.88
C SER A 190 -2.39 7.69 -18.44
N ASN A 191 -1.72 7.12 -19.42
CA ASN A 191 -2.05 5.79 -19.95
C ASN A 191 -1.57 4.66 -19.02
N SER A 192 -0.73 4.94 -18.05
CA SER A 192 -0.23 3.98 -17.06
C SER A 192 -1.11 3.84 -15.82
N GLU A 193 -2.15 4.66 -15.70
CA GLU A 193 -3.06 4.69 -14.56
C GLU A 193 -4.42 4.05 -14.91
N ALA A 194 -4.71 2.87 -14.36
CA ALA A 194 -5.97 2.15 -14.60
C ALA A 194 -7.19 2.95 -14.12
N ASN A 195 -7.04 3.72 -13.02
CA ASN A 195 -8.06 4.62 -12.48
C ASN A 195 -8.49 5.75 -13.41
N SER A 196 -7.69 6.07 -14.43
CA SER A 196 -8.05 7.09 -15.44
C SER A 196 -8.96 6.55 -16.54
N THR A 197 -9.01 5.23 -16.75
CA THR A 197 -9.70 4.63 -17.90
C THR A 197 -11.21 4.90 -17.89
N THR A 198 -11.90 4.57 -16.81
CA THR A 198 -13.36 4.75 -16.68
C THR A 198 -13.76 6.23 -16.72
N PRO A 199 -13.16 7.15 -15.91
CA PRO A 199 -13.54 8.57 -15.98
C PRO A 199 -13.29 9.23 -17.33
N ILE A 200 -12.23 8.86 -18.05
CA ILE A 200 -11.98 9.39 -19.39
C ILE A 200 -12.98 8.89 -20.41
N ALA A 201 -13.37 7.61 -20.34
CA ALA A 201 -14.43 7.07 -21.20
C ALA A 201 -15.79 7.76 -20.93
N GLU A 202 -16.15 7.96 -19.68
CA GLU A 202 -17.34 8.68 -19.26
C GLU A 202 -17.32 10.15 -19.72
N ALA A 203 -16.16 10.82 -19.58
CA ALA A 203 -16.01 12.22 -20.02
C ALA A 203 -16.22 12.35 -21.54
N LYS A 204 -15.64 11.46 -22.33
CA LYS A 204 -15.85 11.44 -23.79
C LYS A 204 -17.32 11.24 -24.14
N ALA A 205 -17.96 10.23 -23.54
CA ALA A 205 -19.38 9.95 -23.79
C ALA A 205 -20.29 11.14 -23.43
N TYR A 206 -20.02 11.80 -22.29
CA TYR A 206 -20.75 12.99 -21.87
C TYR A 206 -20.54 14.18 -22.84
N LEU A 207 -19.29 14.43 -23.25
CA LEU A 207 -18.97 15.54 -24.16
C LEU A 207 -19.55 15.31 -25.54
N ASP A 208 -19.54 14.08 -26.05
CA ASP A 208 -20.17 13.68 -27.30
C ASP A 208 -21.69 13.92 -27.24
N GLU A 209 -22.36 13.54 -26.13
CA GLU A 209 -23.80 13.80 -25.93
C GLU A 209 -24.13 15.29 -25.94
N LYS A 210 -23.26 16.11 -25.36
CA LYS A 210 -23.42 17.58 -25.31
C LYS A 210 -23.00 18.28 -26.60
N GLY A 211 -22.36 17.59 -27.54
CA GLY A 211 -21.80 18.17 -28.75
C GLY A 211 -20.62 19.10 -28.50
N ILE A 212 -19.88 18.87 -27.42
CA ILE A 212 -18.68 19.62 -27.02
C ILE A 212 -17.46 18.87 -27.55
N ALA A 213 -16.58 19.56 -28.25
CA ALA A 213 -15.34 18.98 -28.75
C ALA A 213 -14.36 18.68 -27.61
N TYR A 214 -13.46 17.72 -27.82
CA TYR A 214 -12.36 17.49 -26.89
C TYR A 214 -11.05 17.21 -27.61
N VAL A 215 -9.94 17.46 -26.92
CA VAL A 215 -8.59 17.13 -27.32
C VAL A 215 -7.92 16.33 -26.20
N GLU A 216 -7.18 15.29 -26.56
CA GLU A 216 -6.51 14.45 -25.56
C GLU A 216 -5.03 14.82 -25.43
N GLY A 217 -4.53 14.83 -24.20
CA GLY A 217 -3.13 14.93 -23.88
C GLY A 217 -2.77 13.86 -22.88
N THR A 218 -1.78 13.05 -23.21
CA THR A 218 -1.36 11.93 -22.36
C THR A 218 0.13 11.96 -22.06
N GLY A 219 0.50 11.41 -20.91
CA GLY A 219 1.89 11.23 -20.51
C GLY A 219 1.97 10.24 -19.35
N ASN A 220 3.11 9.56 -19.22
CA ASN A 220 3.37 8.59 -18.16
C ASN A 220 4.45 9.08 -17.17
N THR A 221 4.98 10.28 -17.42
CA THR A 221 5.93 10.98 -16.57
C THR A 221 5.51 12.44 -16.40
N ASN A 222 5.99 13.08 -15.33
CA ASN A 222 5.72 14.51 -15.07
C ASN A 222 6.07 15.38 -16.29
N GLY A 223 7.23 15.13 -16.94
CA GLY A 223 7.67 15.89 -18.11
C GLY A 223 6.76 15.73 -19.33
N GLU A 224 6.24 14.52 -19.55
CA GLU A 224 5.27 14.24 -20.62
C GLU A 224 3.92 14.90 -20.33
N ILE A 225 3.41 14.83 -19.09
CA ILE A 225 2.18 15.54 -18.68
C ILE A 225 2.31 17.05 -18.87
N MET A 226 3.42 17.64 -18.44
CA MET A 226 3.69 19.08 -18.66
C MET A 226 3.67 19.44 -20.16
N SER A 227 4.30 18.61 -20.98
CA SER A 227 4.32 18.79 -22.43
C SER A 227 2.93 18.65 -23.04
N ALA A 228 2.16 17.67 -22.59
CA ALA A 228 0.78 17.43 -23.02
C ALA A 228 -0.12 18.63 -22.65
N ALA A 229 -0.03 19.11 -21.41
CA ALA A 229 -0.76 20.30 -20.95
C ALA A 229 -0.40 21.55 -21.76
N ALA A 230 0.90 21.80 -22.00
CA ALA A 230 1.35 22.92 -22.82
C ALA A 230 0.80 22.87 -24.25
N ASN A 231 0.67 21.65 -24.82
CA ASN A 231 0.10 21.45 -26.17
C ASN A 231 -1.43 21.70 -26.23
N MET A 232 -2.13 21.77 -25.08
CA MET A 232 -3.56 22.10 -25.00
C MET A 232 -3.81 23.60 -24.96
N VAL A 233 -2.81 24.40 -24.62
CA VAL A 233 -2.95 25.87 -24.55
C VAL A 233 -3.37 26.41 -25.92
N GLY A 234 -4.47 27.19 -25.92
CA GLY A 234 -5.08 27.75 -27.13
C GLY A 234 -5.87 26.74 -27.99
N LYS A 235 -5.99 25.47 -27.56
CA LYS A 235 -6.81 24.44 -28.22
C LYS A 235 -7.97 23.99 -27.36
N ALA A 236 -7.86 24.08 -26.04
CA ALA A 236 -8.90 23.75 -25.08
C ALA A 236 -9.29 25.01 -24.29
N ASP A 237 -10.56 25.13 -23.96
CA ASP A 237 -11.14 26.22 -23.18
C ASP A 237 -11.13 25.90 -21.67
N ALA A 238 -11.12 24.59 -21.36
CA ALA A 238 -11.01 24.03 -20.02
C ALA A 238 -10.31 22.66 -20.09
N VAL A 239 -9.75 22.21 -18.97
CA VAL A 239 -9.10 20.89 -18.87
C VAL A 239 -9.79 20.07 -17.80
N PHE A 240 -10.14 18.83 -18.13
CA PHE A 240 -10.57 17.78 -17.22
C PHE A 240 -9.42 16.80 -17.02
N THR A 241 -9.16 16.47 -15.77
CA THR A 241 -8.28 15.36 -15.38
C THR A 241 -8.99 14.50 -14.33
N PRO A 242 -8.90 13.17 -14.42
CA PRO A 242 -9.39 12.29 -13.35
C PRO A 242 -8.47 12.33 -12.12
N THR A 243 -8.69 11.46 -11.15
CA THR A 243 -7.79 11.23 -10.01
C THR A 243 -6.51 10.50 -10.43
N ASP A 244 -5.78 11.09 -11.36
CA ASP A 244 -4.57 10.53 -11.98
C ASP A 244 -3.34 10.94 -11.18
N ASN A 245 -2.62 9.97 -10.61
CA ASN A 245 -1.49 10.25 -9.73
C ASN A 245 -0.31 10.89 -10.47
N VAL A 246 -0.09 10.56 -11.76
CA VAL A 246 0.98 11.17 -12.58
C VAL A 246 0.64 12.63 -12.86
N VAL A 247 -0.63 12.92 -13.20
CA VAL A 247 -1.08 14.31 -13.40
C VAL A 247 -1.04 15.09 -12.10
N MET A 248 -1.49 14.52 -10.99
CA MET A 248 -1.46 15.19 -9.67
C MET A 248 -0.03 15.51 -9.23
N ALA A 249 0.92 14.61 -9.46
CA ALA A 249 2.34 14.88 -9.18
C ALA A 249 2.92 16.03 -10.03
N ALA A 250 2.37 16.26 -11.23
CA ALA A 250 2.76 17.37 -12.10
C ALA A 250 1.91 18.64 -11.90
N ALA A 251 0.86 18.61 -11.06
CA ALA A 251 -0.17 19.66 -10.96
C ALA A 251 0.37 21.06 -10.70
N ALA A 252 1.39 21.21 -9.87
CA ALA A 252 2.03 22.50 -9.58
C ALA A 252 2.67 23.18 -10.83
N ALA A 253 2.92 22.41 -11.88
CA ALA A 253 3.50 22.90 -13.12
C ALA A 253 2.48 23.01 -14.27
N VAL A 254 1.27 22.48 -14.07
CA VAL A 254 0.17 22.47 -15.04
C VAL A 254 -0.86 23.57 -14.76
N SER A 255 -0.93 24.05 -13.50
CA SER A 255 -1.89 25.09 -13.02
C SER A 255 -1.55 26.53 -13.43
#